data_b95356422b09a5a33ffd34eea0a24f60
#
_entry.id   b95356422b09a5a33ffd34eea0a24f60
#
_cell.length_a   1.000
_cell.length_b   1.000
_cell.length_c   1.000
_cell.angle_alpha   90.00
_cell.angle_beta   90.00
_cell.angle_gamma   90.00
#
_symmetry.space_group_name_H-M   'P 1'
#
loop_
_entity.id
_entity.type
_entity.pdbx_description
1 polymer ?
#
loop_
_entity_poly.entity_id
_entity_poly.type
_entity_poly.pdbx_seq_one_letter_code
_entity_poly.pdbx_strand_id
1 'polypeptide(L)'
;MYKRQALVENRNGLIAAAMATQADGHAERDAALLMLAERQKNSSQRITVGADKAYDARNFIAGTRSLNVTPHVQKNEKGRRSNLDRRTTRHAGYAISLSRRWLVEKTFGWLKQTGPLAQVRLRGLAKVDWVFVFSCAAHNLLRLPRLIASQAAQGPQPQRA
;
A
#
# COMPACT_ATOMS: atom_id res chain seq x y z
N MET A 1 8.61 -12.14 16.17
CA MET A 1 7.46 -12.18 15.22
C MET A 1 7.75 -11.21 14.09
N TYR A 2 7.34 -11.51 12.84
CA TYR A 2 7.56 -10.63 11.69
C TYR A 2 6.24 -10.08 11.18
N LYS A 3 6.25 -8.83 10.72
CA LYS A 3 5.12 -8.17 10.04
C LYS A 3 5.47 -7.98 8.57
N ARG A 4 4.47 -8.07 7.71
CA ARG A 4 4.58 -7.95 6.25
C ARG A 4 3.75 -6.78 5.78
N GLN A 5 4.37 -5.85 5.08
CA GLN A 5 3.76 -4.63 4.58
C GLN A 5 3.87 -4.59 3.05
N ALA A 6 2.84 -4.09 2.39
CA ALA A 6 2.84 -3.89 0.95
C ALA A 6 2.14 -2.57 0.59
N LEU A 7 2.68 -1.89 -0.41
CA LEU A 7 1.99 -0.83 -1.13
C LEU A 7 1.31 -1.45 -2.34
N VAL A 8 0.00 -1.31 -2.41
CA VAL A 8 -0.82 -1.86 -3.50
C VAL A 8 -1.40 -0.70 -4.30
N GLU A 9 -1.22 -0.73 -5.61
CA GLU A 9 -1.81 0.22 -6.54
C GLU A 9 -3.34 0.02 -6.57
N ASN A 10 -4.09 1.12 -6.46
CA ASN A 10 -5.53 1.07 -6.21
C ASN A 10 -6.42 0.90 -7.46
N ARG A 11 -5.86 0.91 -8.67
CA ARG A 11 -6.61 0.67 -9.93
C ARG A 11 -6.65 -0.81 -10.28
N ASN A 12 -5.47 -1.40 -10.34
CA ASN A 12 -5.27 -2.75 -10.84
C ASN A 12 -4.95 -3.77 -9.75
N GLY A 13 -4.66 -3.30 -8.51
CA GLY A 13 -4.28 -4.14 -7.39
C GLY A 13 -2.89 -4.78 -7.56
N LEU A 14 -2.00 -4.15 -8.31
CA LEU A 14 -0.60 -4.56 -8.39
C LEU A 14 0.16 -4.12 -7.15
N ILE A 15 1.07 -4.95 -6.70
CA ILE A 15 1.94 -4.65 -5.55
C ILE A 15 3.11 -3.80 -6.05
N ALA A 16 3.15 -2.53 -5.62
CA ALA A 16 4.17 -1.57 -6.04
C ALA A 16 5.45 -1.68 -5.19
N ALA A 17 5.32 -2.05 -3.92
CA ALA A 17 6.44 -2.31 -3.02
C ALA A 17 6.01 -3.27 -1.91
N ALA A 18 6.94 -4.04 -1.38
CA ALA A 18 6.70 -4.99 -0.30
C ALA A 18 7.96 -5.14 0.56
N MET A 19 7.79 -5.28 1.87
CA MET A 19 8.87 -5.60 2.80
C MET A 19 8.37 -6.27 4.06
N ALA A 20 9.20 -7.09 4.68
CA ALA A 20 8.97 -7.62 6.01
C ALA A 20 9.81 -6.86 7.06
N THR A 21 9.25 -6.67 8.24
CA THR A 21 9.95 -6.05 9.38
C THR A 21 9.80 -6.91 10.62
N GLN A 22 10.62 -6.66 11.63
CA GLN A 22 10.34 -7.15 12.97
C GLN A 22 9.07 -6.49 13.51
N ALA A 23 8.28 -7.25 14.27
CA ALA A 23 7.04 -6.74 14.84
C ALA A 23 7.35 -5.88 16.07
N ASP A 24 7.38 -4.56 15.86
CA ASP A 24 7.32 -3.56 16.91
C ASP A 24 6.15 -2.59 16.68
N GLY A 25 5.89 -1.69 17.61
CA GLY A 25 4.74 -0.78 17.55
C GLY A 25 4.82 0.31 16.48
N HIS A 26 5.99 0.54 15.88
CA HIS A 26 6.25 1.61 14.92
C HIS A 26 6.62 1.07 13.53
N ALA A 27 7.14 -0.14 13.44
CA ALA A 27 7.69 -0.74 12.22
C ALA A 27 6.76 -0.69 11.00
N GLU A 28 5.45 -0.77 11.18
CA GLU A 28 4.49 -0.70 10.07
C GLU A 28 4.47 0.68 9.40
N ARG A 29 4.48 1.74 10.21
CA ARG A 29 4.48 3.12 9.71
C ARG A 29 5.81 3.50 9.09
N ASP A 30 6.90 3.08 9.72
CA ASP A 30 8.26 3.33 9.25
C ASP A 30 8.53 2.60 7.94
N ALA A 31 8.12 1.33 7.84
CA ALA A 31 8.17 0.55 6.60
C ALA A 31 7.36 1.20 5.46
N ALA A 32 6.16 1.69 5.76
CA ALA A 32 5.35 2.39 4.77
C ALA A 32 6.02 3.68 4.28
N LEU A 33 6.62 4.47 5.18
CA LEU A 33 7.38 5.67 4.81
C LEU A 33 8.62 5.34 3.97
N LEU A 34 9.37 4.29 4.30
CA LEU A 34 10.51 3.83 3.52
C LEU A 34 10.10 3.41 2.11
N MET A 35 9.05 2.60 1.96
CA MET A 35 8.54 2.20 0.66
C MET A 35 8.04 3.39 -0.17
N LEU A 36 7.39 4.38 0.47
CA LEU A 36 6.93 5.60 -0.20
C LEU A 36 8.11 6.49 -0.60
N ALA A 37 9.13 6.61 0.23
CA ALA A 37 10.35 7.36 -0.09
C ALA A 37 11.06 6.77 -1.31
N GLU A 38 11.24 5.47 -1.35
CA GLU A 38 11.86 4.79 -2.51
C GLU A 38 11.01 4.98 -3.78
N ARG A 39 9.68 4.89 -3.67
CA ARG A 39 8.75 5.12 -4.80
C ARG A 39 8.82 6.55 -5.32
N GLN A 40 9.05 7.55 -4.46
CA GLN A 40 9.11 8.97 -4.81
C GLN A 40 10.52 9.46 -5.18
N LYS A 41 11.56 8.65 -4.99
CA LYS A 41 12.96 9.01 -5.19
C LYS A 41 13.24 9.62 -6.57
N ASN A 42 12.61 9.08 -7.61
CA ASN A 42 12.80 9.51 -8.99
C ASN A 42 11.53 10.12 -9.60
N SER A 43 10.60 10.64 -8.78
CA SER A 43 9.34 11.20 -9.23
C SER A 43 8.95 12.45 -8.46
N SER A 44 8.68 13.54 -9.17
CA SER A 44 8.10 14.76 -8.60
C SER A 44 6.56 14.71 -8.55
N GLN A 45 5.94 13.67 -9.11
CA GLN A 45 4.50 13.54 -9.19
C GLN A 45 3.90 13.34 -7.80
N ARG A 46 2.91 14.17 -7.43
CA ARG A 46 2.14 13.97 -6.20
C ARG A 46 1.28 12.71 -6.31
N ILE A 47 1.42 11.83 -5.34
CA ILE A 47 0.59 10.63 -5.22
C ILE A 47 -0.24 10.66 -3.93
N THR A 48 -1.19 9.74 -3.80
CA THR A 48 -1.98 9.55 -2.58
C THR A 48 -1.74 8.16 -2.01
N VAL A 49 -1.72 8.05 -0.67
CA VAL A 49 -1.67 6.76 0.04
C VAL A 49 -2.91 6.59 0.91
N GLY A 50 -3.65 5.52 0.67
CA GLY A 50 -4.77 5.08 1.51
C GLY A 50 -4.25 4.17 2.63
N ALA A 51 -4.62 4.45 3.89
CA ALA A 51 -4.22 3.64 5.03
C ALA A 51 -5.34 3.56 6.08
N ASP A 52 -5.24 2.59 6.99
CA ASP A 52 -6.20 2.43 8.07
C ASP A 52 -5.96 3.43 9.23
N LYS A 53 -6.83 3.38 10.24
CA LYS A 53 -6.77 4.28 11.41
C LYS A 53 -5.50 4.14 12.26
N ALA A 54 -4.76 3.02 12.17
CA ALA A 54 -3.50 2.84 12.89
C ALA A 54 -2.40 3.77 12.35
N TYR A 55 -2.54 4.23 11.11
CA TYR A 55 -1.66 5.20 10.46
C TYR A 55 -2.05 6.67 10.74
N ASP A 56 -3.13 6.94 11.49
CA ASP A 56 -3.48 8.30 11.95
C ASP A 56 -2.54 8.73 13.09
N ALA A 57 -1.27 8.87 12.77
CA ALA A 57 -0.19 9.29 13.65
C ALA A 57 0.52 10.49 13.08
N ARG A 58 0.90 11.45 13.96
CA ARG A 58 1.52 12.71 13.57
C ARG A 58 2.76 12.52 12.68
N ASN A 59 3.65 11.61 13.09
CA ASN A 59 4.90 11.33 12.36
C ASN A 59 4.61 10.77 10.96
N PHE A 60 3.63 9.86 10.82
CA PHE A 60 3.27 9.29 9.51
C PHE A 60 2.66 10.35 8.60
N ILE A 61 1.71 11.15 9.10
CA ILE A 61 1.08 12.24 8.34
C ILE A 61 2.13 13.29 7.91
N ALA A 62 3.04 13.68 8.79
CA ALA A 62 4.11 14.61 8.46
C ALA A 62 5.10 14.00 7.44
N GLY A 63 5.54 12.75 7.68
CA GLY A 63 6.46 12.04 6.79
C GLY A 63 5.90 11.81 5.39
N THR A 64 4.63 11.45 5.23
CA THR A 64 4.02 11.33 3.90
C THR A 64 3.99 12.67 3.16
N ARG A 65 3.66 13.76 3.86
CA ARG A 65 3.65 15.10 3.25
C ARG A 65 5.03 15.58 2.81
N SER A 66 6.07 15.31 3.60
CA SER A 66 7.45 15.64 3.21
C SER A 66 7.92 14.89 1.96
N LEU A 67 7.34 13.71 1.69
CA LEU A 67 7.58 12.91 0.49
C LEU A 67 6.68 13.29 -0.70
N ASN A 68 5.97 14.41 -0.66
CA ASN A 68 4.97 14.81 -1.67
C ASN A 68 3.85 13.77 -1.86
N VAL A 69 3.49 13.07 -0.78
CA VAL A 69 2.39 12.08 -0.74
C VAL A 69 1.23 12.61 0.08
N THR A 70 0.02 12.60 -0.47
CA THR A 70 -1.19 13.00 0.26
C THR A 70 -1.72 11.82 1.08
N PRO A 71 -1.78 11.91 2.43
CA PRO A 71 -2.28 10.83 3.26
C PRO A 71 -3.80 10.77 3.26
N HIS A 72 -4.39 9.72 2.73
CA HIS A 72 -5.81 9.38 2.84
C HIS A 72 -6.01 8.31 3.92
N VAL A 73 -5.66 8.67 5.15
CA VAL A 73 -5.76 7.77 6.31
C VAL A 73 -7.17 7.82 6.88
N GLN A 74 -7.72 6.68 7.29
CA GLN A 74 -8.98 6.65 8.01
C GLN A 74 -8.82 7.36 9.36
N LYS A 75 -9.68 8.35 9.62
CA LYS A 75 -9.66 9.10 10.88
C LYS A 75 -9.85 8.18 12.09
N ASN A 76 -9.09 8.46 13.13
CA ASN A 76 -9.38 7.91 14.43
C ASN A 76 -10.42 8.78 15.16
N GLU A 77 -11.65 8.29 15.25
CA GLU A 77 -12.76 9.02 15.89
C GLU A 77 -12.98 8.63 17.36
N LYS A 78 -12.27 7.60 17.84
CA LYS A 78 -12.39 7.11 19.22
C LYS A 78 -11.25 7.67 20.09
N GLY A 79 -11.60 8.51 21.05
CA GLY A 79 -10.75 8.91 22.17
C GLY A 79 -9.72 10.01 21.94
N ARG A 80 -9.40 10.37 20.69
CA ARG A 80 -8.48 11.48 20.36
C ARG A 80 -8.82 12.16 19.05
N ARG A 81 -8.41 13.42 18.92
CA ARG A 81 -8.54 14.15 17.65
C ARG A 81 -7.61 13.52 16.59
N SER A 82 -8.15 13.30 15.38
CA SER A 82 -7.38 12.88 14.22
C SER A 82 -6.29 13.90 13.85
N ASN A 83 -5.13 13.41 13.41
CA ASN A 83 -4.04 14.24 12.91
C ASN A 83 -4.26 14.69 11.45
N LEU A 84 -5.32 14.21 10.79
CA LEU A 84 -5.70 14.63 9.45
C LEU A 84 -6.48 15.94 9.49
N ASP A 85 -6.10 16.86 8.61
CA ASP A 85 -6.84 18.14 8.45
C ASP A 85 -8.09 18.00 7.57
N ARG A 86 -9.00 18.99 7.71
CA ARG A 86 -10.24 19.04 6.91
C ARG A 86 -9.98 19.23 5.43
N ARG A 87 -8.83 19.82 5.04
CA ARG A 87 -8.45 20.02 3.62
C ARG A 87 -8.32 18.69 2.91
N THR A 88 -7.70 17.70 3.53
CA THR A 88 -7.56 16.35 2.96
C THR A 88 -8.90 15.62 2.90
N THR A 89 -9.69 15.68 3.97
CA THR A 89 -10.86 14.79 4.12
C THR A 89 -12.11 15.23 3.34
N ARG A 90 -12.20 16.50 2.91
CA ARG A 90 -13.32 16.99 2.10
C ARG A 90 -13.19 16.71 0.60
N HIS A 91 -12.02 16.27 0.13
CA HIS A 91 -11.84 15.90 -1.27
C HIS A 91 -12.54 14.58 -1.60
N ALA A 92 -13.23 14.51 -2.74
CA ALA A 92 -13.88 13.28 -3.23
C ALA A 92 -12.91 12.09 -3.32
N GLY A 93 -11.64 12.33 -3.69
CA GLY A 93 -10.59 11.33 -3.73
C GLY A 93 -10.31 10.66 -2.38
N TYR A 94 -10.60 11.32 -1.25
CA TYR A 94 -10.45 10.73 0.07
C TYR A 94 -11.41 9.56 0.28
N ALA A 95 -12.70 9.76 0.01
CA ALA A 95 -13.71 8.68 0.12
C ALA A 95 -13.40 7.52 -0.84
N ILE A 96 -12.99 7.83 -2.08
CA ILE A 96 -12.59 6.81 -3.07
C ILE A 96 -11.39 6.00 -2.56
N SER A 97 -10.37 6.64 -1.99
CA SER A 97 -9.21 5.94 -1.44
C SER A 97 -9.59 5.00 -0.30
N LEU A 98 -10.47 5.43 0.59
CA LEU A 98 -10.94 4.59 1.69
C LEU A 98 -11.78 3.40 1.20
N SER A 99 -12.64 3.60 0.19
CA SER A 99 -13.44 2.51 -0.38
C SER A 99 -12.59 1.47 -1.11
N ARG A 100 -11.38 1.82 -1.58
CA ARG A 100 -10.47 0.90 -2.28
C ARG A 100 -9.53 0.10 -1.37
N ARG A 101 -9.55 0.32 -0.07
CA ARG A 101 -8.66 -0.36 0.88
C ARG A 101 -8.78 -1.89 0.89
N TRP A 102 -9.96 -2.41 0.58
CA TRP A 102 -10.17 -3.85 0.48
C TRP A 102 -9.25 -4.56 -0.55
N LEU A 103 -8.68 -3.82 -1.51
CA LEU A 103 -7.71 -4.38 -2.47
C LEU A 103 -6.46 -4.92 -1.78
N VAL A 104 -6.00 -4.28 -0.72
CA VAL A 104 -4.87 -4.76 0.09
C VAL A 104 -5.23 -6.07 0.77
N GLU A 105 -6.42 -6.14 1.38
CA GLU A 105 -6.90 -7.35 2.05
C GLU A 105 -7.04 -8.52 1.07
N LYS A 106 -7.60 -8.26 -0.13
CA LYS A 106 -7.70 -9.24 -1.22
C LYS A 106 -6.33 -9.76 -1.65
N THR A 107 -5.36 -8.87 -1.79
CA THR A 107 -3.98 -9.22 -2.14
C THR A 107 -3.36 -10.12 -1.08
N PHE A 108 -3.45 -9.75 0.21
CA PHE A 108 -2.96 -10.59 1.31
C PHE A 108 -3.73 -11.90 1.44
N GLY A 109 -5.05 -11.91 1.16
CA GLY A 109 -5.85 -13.13 1.09
C GLY A 109 -5.29 -14.11 0.06
N TRP A 110 -5.02 -13.64 -1.16
CA TRP A 110 -4.41 -14.46 -2.21
C TRP A 110 -3.01 -14.99 -1.81
N LEU A 111 -2.15 -14.12 -1.27
CA LEU A 111 -0.82 -14.50 -0.80
C LEU A 111 -0.84 -15.59 0.28
N LYS A 112 -1.86 -15.62 1.11
CA LYS A 112 -2.06 -16.64 2.14
C LYS A 112 -2.66 -17.94 1.61
N GLN A 113 -3.61 -17.85 0.68
CA GLN A 113 -4.34 -19.03 0.18
C GLN A 113 -3.60 -19.76 -0.93
N THR A 114 -3.03 -19.01 -1.88
CA THR A 114 -2.37 -19.54 -3.08
C THR A 114 -0.86 -19.50 -2.96
N GLY A 115 -0.33 -18.50 -2.27
CA GLY A 115 1.10 -18.34 -2.03
C GLY A 115 1.59 -19.11 -0.80
N PRO A 116 2.91 -19.19 -0.57
CA PRO A 116 3.52 -19.92 0.53
C PRO A 116 3.40 -19.20 1.89
N LEU A 117 2.57 -18.17 2.00
CA LEU A 117 2.55 -17.26 3.16
C LEU A 117 1.55 -17.66 4.25
N ALA A 118 0.78 -18.73 4.08
CA ALA A 118 -0.13 -19.24 5.13
C ALA A 118 0.65 -19.65 6.39
N GLN A 119 1.75 -20.36 6.19
CA GLN A 119 2.70 -20.75 7.26
C GLN A 119 4.13 -20.54 6.78
N VAL A 120 4.76 -19.46 7.24
CA VAL A 120 6.17 -19.22 6.93
C VAL A 120 7.02 -20.06 7.89
N ARG A 121 7.59 -21.15 7.38
CA ARG A 121 8.48 -22.06 8.13
C ARG A 121 9.94 -21.56 8.20
N LEU A 122 10.21 -20.37 7.65
CA LEU A 122 11.56 -19.79 7.62
C LEU A 122 11.85 -18.99 8.88
N ARG A 123 13.10 -19.07 9.34
CA ARG A 123 13.64 -18.27 10.44
C ARG A 123 14.59 -17.21 9.91
N GLY A 124 14.57 -16.04 10.51
CA GLY A 124 15.37 -14.88 10.12
C GLY A 124 14.63 -13.91 9.17
N LEU A 125 14.80 -12.60 9.45
CA LEU A 125 14.08 -11.54 8.74
C LEU A 125 14.38 -11.58 7.23
N ALA A 126 15.65 -11.71 6.85
CA ALA A 126 16.06 -11.71 5.43
C ALA A 126 15.38 -12.82 4.61
N LYS A 127 15.27 -14.04 5.17
CA LYS A 127 14.59 -15.14 4.49
C LYS A 127 13.08 -14.93 4.38
N VAL A 128 12.47 -14.42 5.45
CA VAL A 128 11.02 -14.09 5.47
C VAL A 128 10.70 -12.98 4.48
N ASP A 129 11.53 -11.94 4.45
CA ASP A 129 11.39 -10.83 3.51
C ASP A 129 11.53 -11.30 2.06
N TRP A 130 12.57 -12.07 1.76
CA TRP A 130 12.80 -12.62 0.43
C TRP A 130 11.59 -13.41 -0.08
N VAL A 131 11.07 -14.36 0.72
CA VAL A 131 9.88 -15.16 0.31
C VAL A 131 8.66 -14.26 0.14
N PHE A 132 8.50 -13.27 0.99
CA PHE A 132 7.37 -12.33 0.89
C PHE A 132 7.45 -11.51 -0.39
N VAL A 133 8.59 -10.88 -0.68
CA VAL A 133 8.82 -10.09 -1.89
C VAL A 133 8.67 -10.94 -3.15
N PHE A 134 9.25 -12.15 -3.16
CA PHE A 134 9.08 -13.10 -4.26
C PHE A 134 7.62 -13.48 -4.51
N SER A 135 6.87 -13.75 -3.44
CA SER A 135 5.42 -14.05 -3.55
C SER A 135 4.63 -12.86 -4.09
N CYS A 136 5.01 -11.64 -3.72
CA CYS A 136 4.41 -10.42 -4.26
C CYS A 136 4.70 -10.25 -5.76
N ALA A 137 5.92 -10.55 -6.19
CA ALA A 137 6.29 -10.54 -7.61
C ALA A 137 5.51 -11.60 -8.41
N ALA A 138 5.39 -12.82 -7.89
CA ALA A 138 4.58 -13.89 -8.49
C ALA A 138 3.11 -13.49 -8.63
N HIS A 139 2.53 -12.85 -7.60
CA HIS A 139 1.18 -12.30 -7.66
C HIS A 139 1.01 -11.31 -8.82
N ASN A 140 1.96 -10.39 -8.98
CA ASN A 140 1.93 -9.41 -10.06
C ASN A 140 2.04 -10.09 -11.44
N LEU A 141 2.96 -11.05 -11.60
CA LEU A 141 3.16 -11.78 -12.86
C LEU A 141 1.90 -12.54 -13.29
N LEU A 142 1.16 -13.14 -12.36
CA LEU A 142 -0.11 -13.82 -12.67
C LEU A 142 -1.24 -12.85 -13.05
N ARG A 143 -1.19 -11.59 -12.59
CA ARG A 143 -2.20 -10.57 -12.90
C ARG A 143 -1.93 -9.83 -14.21
N LEU A 144 -0.67 -9.59 -14.55
CA LEU A 144 -0.28 -8.78 -15.71
C LEU A 144 -0.90 -9.24 -17.03
N PRO A 145 -0.92 -10.53 -17.40
CA PRO A 145 -1.53 -10.97 -18.67
C PRO A 145 -3.00 -10.59 -18.79
N ARG A 146 -3.77 -10.74 -17.68
CA ARG A 146 -5.20 -10.38 -17.65
C ARG A 146 -5.41 -8.88 -17.77
N LEU A 147 -4.55 -8.07 -17.16
CA LEU A 147 -4.61 -6.61 -17.26
C LEU A 147 -4.26 -6.13 -18.66
N ILE A 148 -3.25 -6.70 -19.29
CA ILE A 148 -2.85 -6.38 -20.65
C ILE A 148 -3.99 -6.75 -21.63
N ALA A 149 -4.57 -7.94 -21.49
CA ALA A 149 -5.70 -8.36 -22.31
C ALA A 149 -6.92 -7.44 -22.15
N SER A 150 -7.23 -7.01 -20.92
CA SER A 150 -8.35 -6.10 -20.66
C SER A 150 -8.13 -4.70 -21.23
N GLN A 151 -6.89 -4.20 -21.23
CA GLN A 151 -6.54 -2.91 -21.85
C GLN A 151 -6.62 -2.98 -23.38
N ALA A 152 -6.15 -4.07 -23.98
CA ALA A 152 -6.25 -4.28 -25.42
C ALA A 152 -7.70 -4.32 -25.91
N ALA A 153 -8.61 -4.92 -25.11
CA ALA A 153 -10.03 -4.99 -25.41
C ALA A 153 -10.76 -3.63 -25.28
N GLN A 154 -10.22 -2.67 -24.51
CA GLN A 154 -10.84 -1.35 -24.29
C GLN A 154 -10.46 -0.30 -25.34
N GLY A 155 -9.52 -0.59 -26.25
CA GLY A 155 -9.00 0.36 -27.22
C GLY A 155 -8.22 1.54 -26.60
N PRO A 156 -7.61 2.42 -27.42
CA PRO A 156 -6.92 3.59 -26.93
C PRO A 156 -7.91 4.56 -26.27
N GLN A 157 -7.77 4.79 -24.97
CA GLN A 157 -8.52 5.83 -24.27
C GLN A 157 -8.09 7.20 -24.76
N PRO A 158 -9.02 8.14 -25.09
CA PRO A 158 -8.66 9.50 -25.45
C PRO A 158 -7.88 10.13 -24.29
N GLN A 159 -6.69 10.63 -24.59
CA GLN A 159 -5.90 11.40 -23.63
C GLN A 159 -6.73 12.63 -23.21
N ARG A 160 -7.11 12.68 -21.94
CA ARG A 160 -7.68 13.91 -21.38
C ARG A 160 -6.57 14.95 -21.34
N ALA A 161 -6.73 15.97 -22.20
CA ALA A 161 -5.93 17.19 -22.16
C ALA A 161 -6.12 17.93 -20.82
#